data_3b14176f1072185bb554bd74faddb2bb
#
_entry.id   3b14176f1072185bb554bd74faddb2bb
#
_cell.length_a   1.000
_cell.length_b   1.000
_cell.length_c   1.000
_cell.angle_alpha   90.00
_cell.angle_beta   90.00
_cell.angle_gamma   90.00
#
_symmetry.space_group_name_H-M   'P 1'
#
loop_
_entity.id
_entity.type
_entity.pdbx_description
1 polymer ?
#
loop_
_entity_poly.entity_id
_entity_poly.type
_entity_poly.pdbx_seq_one_letter_code
_entity_poly.pdbx_strand_id
1 'polypeptide(L)'
;MRILVIVPIYNEWPHLLPVLKGLRQHFSHILVVDDGSEDKSFLSHLKNEGFEYLSFPFNLGHWNAVQAGFRFALKKGYEAAITFDGDGQHLPEGALKIAPYLNEGYDLVVGNDNGRGTLAKKLCWRALNWLAGLEIQDFTSGLRGYSQSTMRAFIGGPFLNLHYQDLGVLFMAQKIGLKMVEVPTPMAERAGEKSRVFPTLTSVISYMCITLIFILARRP
;
A
#
# COMPACT_ATOMS: atom_id res chain seq x y z
N MET A 1 12.81 14.10 -9.22
CA MET A 1 12.75 12.68 -8.81
C MET A 1 11.81 11.93 -9.73
N ARG A 2 12.23 10.77 -10.24
CA ARG A 2 11.41 9.92 -11.13
C ARG A 2 10.61 8.92 -10.30
N ILE A 3 9.30 9.14 -10.20
CA ILE A 3 8.37 8.33 -9.36
C ILE A 3 7.58 7.36 -10.22
N LEU A 4 7.42 6.11 -9.77
CA LEU A 4 6.48 5.14 -10.30
C LEU A 4 5.27 5.01 -9.38
N VAL A 5 4.05 5.18 -9.90
CA VAL A 5 2.85 4.80 -9.15
C VAL A 5 2.58 3.33 -9.40
N ILE A 6 2.49 2.53 -8.34
CA ILE A 6 2.21 1.09 -8.38
C ILE A 6 0.77 0.89 -7.90
N VAL A 7 -0.05 0.28 -8.73
CA VAL A 7 -1.46 0.00 -8.44
C VAL A 7 -1.65 -1.51 -8.36
N PRO A 8 -1.53 -2.13 -7.16
CA PRO A 8 -1.84 -3.54 -6.99
C PRO A 8 -3.35 -3.76 -7.06
N ILE A 9 -3.77 -4.81 -7.76
CA ILE A 9 -5.18 -5.17 -7.93
C ILE A 9 -5.41 -6.67 -7.81
N TYR A 10 -6.61 -7.04 -7.31
CA TYR A 10 -7.11 -8.41 -7.35
C TYR A 10 -8.64 -8.40 -7.48
N ASN A 11 -9.17 -8.81 -8.64
CA ASN A 11 -10.61 -8.80 -8.95
C ASN A 11 -11.29 -7.43 -8.77
N GLU A 12 -10.58 -6.31 -9.12
CA GLU A 12 -11.03 -4.93 -8.91
C GLU A 12 -11.26 -4.17 -10.23
N TRP A 13 -11.34 -4.90 -11.34
CA TRP A 13 -11.44 -4.33 -12.67
C TRP A 13 -12.51 -3.21 -12.84
N PRO A 14 -13.73 -3.34 -12.31
CA PRO A 14 -14.78 -2.33 -12.54
C PRO A 14 -14.41 -0.91 -12.08
N HIS A 15 -13.56 -0.81 -11.05
CA HIS A 15 -13.16 0.47 -10.45
C HIS A 15 -11.81 1.00 -10.98
N LEU A 16 -11.03 0.15 -11.63
CA LEU A 16 -9.64 0.43 -11.97
C LEU A 16 -9.47 1.54 -13.01
N LEU A 17 -10.21 1.52 -14.13
CA LEU A 17 -10.01 2.48 -15.21
C LEU A 17 -10.21 3.95 -14.80
N PRO A 18 -11.27 4.32 -14.05
CA PRO A 18 -11.43 5.66 -13.53
C PRO A 18 -10.23 6.09 -12.65
N VAL A 19 -9.75 5.20 -11.79
CA VAL A 19 -8.58 5.43 -10.93
C VAL A 19 -7.33 5.73 -11.77
N LEU A 20 -7.04 4.88 -12.77
CA LEU A 20 -5.87 5.06 -13.63
C LEU A 20 -5.93 6.35 -14.46
N LYS A 21 -7.11 6.71 -14.96
CA LYS A 21 -7.32 7.97 -15.69
C LYS A 21 -7.11 9.20 -14.80
N GLY A 22 -7.58 9.15 -13.54
CA GLY A 22 -7.30 10.17 -12.55
C GLY A 22 -5.82 10.31 -12.23
N LEU A 23 -5.14 9.20 -11.96
CA LEU A 23 -3.69 9.18 -11.70
C LEU A 23 -2.86 9.70 -12.88
N ARG A 24 -3.25 9.38 -14.13
CA ARG A 24 -2.55 9.81 -15.35
C ARG A 24 -2.55 11.33 -15.55
N GLN A 25 -3.49 12.05 -14.96
CA GLN A 25 -3.49 13.52 -15.00
C GLN A 25 -2.31 14.12 -14.22
N HIS A 26 -1.74 13.38 -13.28
CA HIS A 26 -0.71 13.85 -12.36
C HIS A 26 0.61 13.08 -12.47
N PHE A 27 0.57 11.82 -12.90
CA PHE A 27 1.74 10.93 -12.95
C PHE A 27 1.90 10.31 -14.34
N SER A 28 3.08 10.48 -14.92
CA SER A 28 3.41 9.92 -16.25
C SER A 28 3.73 8.43 -16.22
N HIS A 29 4.06 7.88 -15.05
CA HIS A 29 4.52 6.50 -14.89
C HIS A 29 3.64 5.76 -13.91
N ILE A 30 2.81 4.85 -14.43
CA ILE A 30 1.86 4.04 -13.67
C ILE A 30 2.05 2.58 -14.08
N LEU A 31 2.23 1.71 -13.09
CA LEU A 31 2.31 0.27 -13.24
C LEU A 31 1.13 -0.39 -12.53
N VAL A 32 0.32 -1.12 -13.26
CA VAL A 32 -0.70 -2.01 -12.66
C VAL A 32 -0.06 -3.36 -12.36
N VAL A 33 -0.25 -3.87 -11.14
CA VAL A 33 0.21 -5.21 -10.76
C VAL A 33 -1.00 -6.07 -10.39
N ASP A 34 -1.40 -6.94 -11.31
CA ASP A 34 -2.49 -7.87 -11.10
C ASP A 34 -2.01 -9.09 -10.32
N ASP A 35 -2.54 -9.25 -9.12
CA ASP A 35 -2.25 -10.33 -8.20
C ASP A 35 -3.06 -11.61 -8.51
N GLY A 36 -3.11 -11.99 -9.78
CA GLY A 36 -3.74 -13.23 -10.20
C GLY A 36 -5.26 -13.18 -10.25
N SER A 37 -5.86 -12.09 -10.72
CA SER A 37 -7.31 -11.99 -10.93
C SER A 37 -7.83 -13.11 -11.82
N GLU A 38 -9.05 -13.56 -11.56
CA GLU A 38 -9.71 -14.64 -12.31
C GLU A 38 -10.05 -14.22 -13.74
N ASP A 39 -10.65 -13.04 -13.89
CA ASP A 39 -10.91 -12.44 -15.20
C ASP A 39 -9.69 -11.62 -15.66
N LYS A 40 -9.10 -12.01 -16.77
CA LYS A 40 -7.95 -11.34 -17.41
C LYS A 40 -8.35 -10.44 -18.57
N SER A 41 -9.62 -10.29 -18.87
CA SER A 41 -10.11 -9.51 -20.02
C SER A 41 -9.66 -8.05 -19.97
N PHE A 42 -9.50 -7.50 -18.77
CA PHE A 42 -9.04 -6.13 -18.57
C PHE A 42 -7.60 -5.86 -19.03
N LEU A 43 -6.74 -6.88 -19.13
CA LEU A 43 -5.36 -6.71 -19.59
C LEU A 43 -5.28 -6.15 -21.02
N SER A 44 -6.22 -6.55 -21.88
CA SER A 44 -6.34 -6.00 -23.22
C SER A 44 -6.69 -4.51 -23.21
N HIS A 45 -7.55 -4.08 -22.29
CA HIS A 45 -7.91 -2.68 -22.11
C HIS A 45 -6.72 -1.87 -21.59
N LEU A 46 -5.97 -2.38 -20.58
CA LEU A 46 -4.76 -1.72 -20.09
C LEU A 46 -3.75 -1.50 -21.22
N LYS A 47 -3.52 -2.53 -22.05
CA LYS A 47 -2.62 -2.46 -23.20
C LYS A 47 -3.07 -1.41 -24.21
N ASN A 48 -4.37 -1.40 -24.58
CA ASN A 48 -4.93 -0.46 -25.54
C ASN A 48 -4.86 0.99 -25.04
N GLU A 49 -5.02 1.21 -23.74
CA GLU A 49 -4.88 2.51 -23.09
C GLU A 49 -3.40 2.88 -22.83
N GLY A 50 -2.44 2.00 -23.13
CA GLY A 50 -1.01 2.24 -22.98
C GLY A 50 -0.51 2.24 -21.52
N PHE A 51 -1.16 1.48 -20.63
CA PHE A 51 -0.65 1.27 -19.27
C PHE A 51 0.35 0.11 -19.23
N GLU A 52 1.43 0.28 -18.46
CA GLU A 52 2.32 -0.83 -18.12
C GLU A 52 1.64 -1.72 -17.07
N TYR A 53 1.79 -3.04 -17.22
CA TYR A 53 1.25 -3.98 -16.26
C TYR A 53 2.12 -5.22 -16.06
N LEU A 54 2.01 -5.82 -14.88
CA LEU A 54 2.46 -7.16 -14.53
C LEU A 54 1.23 -7.98 -14.14
N SER A 55 1.18 -9.26 -14.48
CA SER A 55 0.07 -10.13 -14.08
C SER A 55 0.62 -11.45 -13.59
N PHE A 56 0.21 -11.87 -12.40
CA PHE A 56 0.55 -13.14 -11.82
C PHE A 56 -0.38 -14.26 -12.33
N PRO A 57 0.09 -15.49 -12.42
CA PRO A 57 -0.76 -16.62 -12.83
C PRO A 57 -1.80 -16.99 -11.75
N PHE A 58 -1.56 -16.67 -10.48
CA PHE A 58 -2.42 -16.92 -9.32
C PHE A 58 -2.15 -15.91 -8.23
N ASN A 59 -3.07 -15.80 -7.25
CA ASN A 59 -2.96 -14.86 -6.14
C ASN A 59 -1.78 -15.22 -5.23
N LEU A 60 -0.85 -14.28 -5.08
CA LEU A 60 0.31 -14.37 -4.19
C LEU A 60 0.18 -13.47 -2.96
N GLY A 61 -0.83 -12.64 -2.92
CA GLY A 61 -1.11 -11.67 -1.88
C GLY A 61 -0.60 -10.27 -2.18
N HIS A 62 -1.33 -9.29 -1.69
CA HIS A 62 -1.14 -7.85 -1.94
C HIS A 62 0.34 -7.40 -1.78
N TRP A 63 1.00 -7.83 -0.71
CA TRP A 63 2.39 -7.44 -0.46
C TRP A 63 3.36 -7.96 -1.54
N ASN A 64 3.13 -9.16 -2.05
CA ASN A 64 3.93 -9.70 -3.16
C ASN A 64 3.73 -8.90 -4.46
N ALA A 65 2.51 -8.42 -4.73
CA ALA A 65 2.24 -7.55 -5.86
C ALA A 65 2.99 -6.20 -5.71
N VAL A 66 2.98 -5.60 -4.52
CA VAL A 66 3.76 -4.39 -4.22
C VAL A 66 5.26 -4.62 -4.41
N GLN A 67 5.81 -5.72 -3.88
CA GLN A 67 7.23 -6.07 -4.04
C GLN A 67 7.63 -6.32 -5.50
N ALA A 68 6.73 -6.90 -6.32
CA ALA A 68 6.97 -7.02 -7.76
C ALA A 68 7.05 -5.65 -8.43
N GLY A 69 6.18 -4.72 -8.04
CA GLY A 69 6.25 -3.32 -8.45
C GLY A 69 7.57 -2.65 -8.05
N PHE A 70 8.07 -2.90 -6.84
CA PHE A 70 9.39 -2.39 -6.42
C PHE A 70 10.54 -2.96 -7.25
N ARG A 71 10.53 -4.27 -7.55
CA ARG A 71 11.54 -4.88 -8.45
C ARG A 71 11.51 -4.26 -9.83
N PHE A 72 10.31 -4.02 -10.36
CA PHE A 72 10.13 -3.33 -11.64
C PHE A 72 10.68 -1.90 -11.58
N ALA A 73 10.30 -1.11 -10.55
CA ALA A 73 10.77 0.25 -10.36
C ALA A 73 12.30 0.33 -10.31
N LEU A 74 12.93 -0.51 -9.49
CA LEU A 74 14.38 -0.57 -9.36
C LEU A 74 15.08 -0.96 -10.66
N LYS A 75 14.55 -1.96 -11.38
CA LYS A 75 15.09 -2.40 -12.68
C LYS A 75 15.02 -1.30 -13.75
N LYS A 76 13.98 -0.47 -13.70
CA LYS A 76 13.75 0.64 -14.64
C LYS A 76 14.38 1.97 -14.18
N GLY A 77 15.10 2.00 -13.03
CA GLY A 77 15.81 3.16 -12.52
C GLY A 77 14.91 4.25 -11.94
N TYR A 78 13.75 3.90 -11.40
CA TYR A 78 12.92 4.84 -10.63
C TYR A 78 13.58 5.13 -9.28
N GLU A 79 13.50 6.39 -8.85
CA GLU A 79 14.09 6.88 -7.61
C GLU A 79 13.15 6.73 -6.41
N ALA A 80 11.84 6.64 -6.69
CA ALA A 80 10.81 6.42 -5.68
C ALA A 80 9.62 5.68 -6.29
N ALA A 81 8.78 5.10 -5.41
CA ALA A 81 7.49 4.55 -5.78
C ALA A 81 6.39 5.06 -4.84
N ILE A 82 5.17 5.13 -5.36
CA ILE A 82 3.96 5.38 -4.56
C ILE A 82 3.02 4.22 -4.82
N THR A 83 2.60 3.49 -3.77
CA THR A 83 1.51 2.51 -3.87
C THR A 83 0.17 3.22 -3.80
N PHE A 84 -0.80 2.74 -4.58
CA PHE A 84 -2.13 3.33 -4.67
C PHE A 84 -3.16 2.23 -4.89
N ASP A 85 -4.16 2.11 -4.00
CA ASP A 85 -5.16 1.05 -4.11
C ASP A 85 -6.08 1.25 -5.33
N GLY A 86 -6.37 0.16 -6.04
CA GLY A 86 -7.20 0.16 -7.24
C GLY A 86 -8.72 0.24 -6.98
N ASP A 87 -9.16 0.28 -5.71
CA ASP A 87 -10.56 0.22 -5.28
C ASP A 87 -11.33 1.54 -5.37
N GLY A 88 -10.66 2.61 -5.77
CA GLY A 88 -11.26 3.95 -5.94
C GLY A 88 -11.48 4.73 -4.64
N GLN A 89 -10.99 4.27 -3.50
CA GLN A 89 -11.13 4.99 -2.23
C GLN A 89 -10.11 6.12 -2.07
N HIS A 90 -8.89 5.93 -2.56
CA HIS A 90 -7.87 6.97 -2.58
C HIS A 90 -8.13 7.98 -3.71
N LEU A 91 -7.98 9.25 -3.40
CA LEU A 91 -8.02 10.32 -4.39
C LEU A 91 -6.62 10.54 -4.99
N PRO A 92 -6.48 10.76 -6.31
CA PRO A 92 -5.18 11.01 -6.94
C PRO A 92 -4.38 12.14 -6.30
N GLU A 93 -5.06 13.16 -5.77
CA GLU A 93 -4.48 14.28 -5.03
C GLU A 93 -3.78 13.83 -3.74
N GLY A 94 -4.20 12.71 -3.16
CA GLY A 94 -3.51 12.09 -2.02
C GLY A 94 -2.08 11.67 -2.38
N ALA A 95 -1.90 11.06 -3.56
CA ALA A 95 -0.58 10.67 -4.05
C ALA A 95 0.32 11.89 -4.32
N LEU A 96 -0.26 13.02 -4.78
CA LEU A 96 0.48 14.28 -4.94
C LEU A 96 1.00 14.84 -3.61
N LYS A 97 0.27 14.64 -2.51
CA LYS A 97 0.72 15.08 -1.18
C LYS A 97 1.89 14.26 -0.64
N ILE A 98 2.08 13.04 -1.10
CA ILE A 98 3.16 12.14 -0.67
C ILE A 98 4.49 12.50 -1.36
N ALA A 99 4.46 12.84 -2.65
CA ALA A 99 5.65 13.04 -3.46
C ALA A 99 6.65 14.09 -2.90
N PRO A 100 6.24 15.25 -2.34
CA PRO A 100 7.17 16.21 -1.74
C PRO A 100 8.02 15.65 -0.61
N TYR A 101 7.45 14.86 0.28
CA TYR A 101 8.15 14.28 1.42
C TYR A 101 9.25 13.30 1.01
N LEU A 102 9.05 12.58 -0.10
CA LEU A 102 10.11 11.74 -0.68
C LEU A 102 11.29 12.60 -1.19
N ASN A 103 11.03 13.80 -1.73
CA ASN A 103 12.07 14.76 -2.10
C ASN A 103 12.79 15.35 -0.88
N GLU A 104 12.10 15.47 0.27
CA GLU A 104 12.67 15.93 1.54
C GLU A 104 13.52 14.87 2.25
N GLY A 105 13.65 13.68 1.66
CA GLY A 105 14.50 12.61 2.17
C GLY A 105 13.82 11.73 3.24
N TYR A 106 12.48 11.68 3.27
CA TYR A 106 11.77 10.63 4.00
C TYR A 106 11.87 9.31 3.25
N ASP A 107 12.10 8.23 4.00
CA ASP A 107 12.23 6.89 3.45
C ASP A 107 10.88 6.24 3.17
N LEU A 108 9.91 6.47 4.05
CA LEU A 108 8.57 5.93 3.98
C LEU A 108 7.54 6.99 4.39
N VAL A 109 6.63 7.29 3.48
CA VAL A 109 5.53 8.26 3.69
C VAL A 109 4.22 7.49 3.70
N VAL A 110 3.41 7.64 4.74
CA VAL A 110 2.11 6.96 4.88
C VAL A 110 0.99 7.97 4.75
N GLY A 111 0.06 7.74 3.83
CA GLY A 111 -1.17 8.53 3.74
C GLY A 111 -2.12 8.17 4.88
N ASN A 112 -2.73 9.17 5.52
CA ASN A 112 -3.66 8.98 6.64
C ASN A 112 -5.00 9.64 6.38
N ASP A 113 -6.08 8.89 6.59
CA ASP A 113 -7.43 9.43 6.71
C ASP A 113 -7.92 9.35 8.16
N ASN A 114 -7.71 10.43 8.92
CA ASN A 114 -8.11 10.54 10.33
C ASN A 114 -9.64 10.41 10.56
N GLY A 115 -10.46 10.56 9.53
CA GLY A 115 -11.93 10.44 9.59
C GLY A 115 -12.41 8.99 9.74
N ARG A 116 -11.62 8.02 9.34
CA ARG A 116 -12.03 6.63 9.09
C ARG A 116 -12.11 5.76 10.35
N GLY A 117 -13.14 4.92 10.40
CA GLY A 117 -13.29 3.83 11.38
C GLY A 117 -14.10 4.18 12.63
N THR A 118 -14.64 3.15 13.26
CA THR A 118 -15.38 3.25 14.53
C THR A 118 -14.44 3.59 15.69
N LEU A 119 -14.98 4.16 16.77
CA LEU A 119 -14.22 4.48 17.97
C LEU A 119 -13.48 3.25 18.53
N ALA A 120 -14.14 2.09 18.54
CA ALA A 120 -13.53 0.83 18.97
C ALA A 120 -12.32 0.44 18.13
N LYS A 121 -12.42 0.57 16.79
CA LYS A 121 -11.30 0.34 15.87
C LYS A 121 -10.14 1.29 16.15
N LYS A 122 -10.42 2.59 16.33
CA LYS A 122 -9.40 3.60 16.65
C LYS A 122 -8.67 3.30 17.97
N LEU A 123 -9.39 2.84 19.01
CA LEU A 123 -8.79 2.45 20.29
C LEU A 123 -7.88 1.22 20.15
N CYS A 124 -8.34 0.18 19.42
CA CYS A 124 -7.54 -1.02 19.14
C CYS A 124 -6.26 -0.67 18.36
N TRP A 125 -6.37 0.19 17.34
CA TRP A 125 -5.21 0.62 16.55
C TRP A 125 -4.21 1.41 17.39
N ARG A 126 -4.69 2.31 18.27
CA ARG A 126 -3.84 3.03 19.20
C ARG A 126 -3.08 2.10 20.15
N ALA A 127 -3.76 1.08 20.68
CA ALA A 127 -3.11 0.11 21.56
C ALA A 127 -2.01 -0.68 20.83
N LEU A 128 -2.27 -1.14 19.59
CA LEU A 128 -1.27 -1.85 18.78
C LEU A 128 -0.08 -0.94 18.41
N ASN A 129 -0.33 0.30 18.04
CA ASN A 129 0.72 1.27 17.73
C ASN A 129 1.60 1.56 18.95
N TRP A 130 0.97 1.77 20.12
CA TRP A 130 1.69 1.96 21.37
C TRP A 130 2.55 0.74 21.72
N LEU A 131 2.01 -0.46 21.59
CA LEU A 131 2.76 -1.71 21.79
C LEU A 131 3.90 -1.87 20.79
N ALA A 132 3.73 -1.45 19.54
CA ALA A 132 4.77 -1.50 18.52
C ALA A 132 5.78 -0.33 18.62
N GLY A 133 5.49 0.69 19.43
CA GLY A 133 6.30 1.92 19.52
C GLY A 133 6.24 2.76 18.22
N LEU A 134 5.15 2.66 17.44
CA LEU A 134 4.97 3.37 16.18
C LEU A 134 4.27 4.71 16.40
N GLU A 135 4.77 5.75 15.75
CA GLU A 135 4.13 7.08 15.72
C GLU A 135 3.08 7.20 14.61
N ILE A 136 3.06 6.25 13.65
CA ILE A 136 2.08 6.20 12.54
C ILE A 136 0.71 5.76 13.06
N GLN A 137 -0.33 6.54 12.77
CA GLN A 137 -1.68 6.26 13.26
C GLN A 137 -2.46 5.32 12.33
N ASP A 138 -2.40 5.53 11.01
CA ASP A 138 -3.07 4.67 10.01
C ASP A 138 -2.09 3.70 9.36
N PHE A 139 -1.86 2.58 10.03
CA PHE A 139 -1.02 1.52 9.48
C PHE A 139 -1.75 0.66 8.42
N THR A 140 -3.04 0.87 8.19
CA THR A 140 -3.84 0.11 7.20
C THR A 140 -3.96 0.81 5.85
N SER A 141 -3.44 2.02 5.71
CA SER A 141 -3.47 2.76 4.44
C SER A 141 -2.62 2.06 3.37
N GLY A 142 -3.19 1.85 2.19
CA GLY A 142 -2.48 1.36 1.01
C GLY A 142 -1.75 2.47 0.24
N LEU A 143 -2.10 3.73 0.50
CA LEU A 143 -1.44 4.88 -0.11
C LEU A 143 -0.14 5.20 0.64
N ARG A 144 0.99 4.81 0.07
CA ARG A 144 2.32 5.01 0.68
C ARG A 144 3.35 5.41 -0.35
N GLY A 145 4.30 6.25 0.06
CA GLY A 145 5.50 6.59 -0.71
C GLY A 145 6.74 5.89 -0.17
N TYR A 146 7.63 5.47 -1.07
CA TYR A 146 8.84 4.72 -0.76
C TYR A 146 10.03 5.30 -1.50
N SER A 147 11.12 5.59 -0.78
CA SER A 147 12.40 5.95 -1.39
C SER A 147 13.03 4.75 -2.11
N GLN A 148 14.03 4.98 -2.95
CA GLN A 148 14.74 3.89 -3.63
C GLN A 148 15.43 2.94 -2.64
N SER A 149 16.01 3.47 -1.56
CA SER A 149 16.63 2.69 -0.48
C SER A 149 15.60 1.78 0.21
N THR A 150 14.42 2.31 0.48
CA THR A 150 13.32 1.56 1.08
C THR A 150 12.82 0.45 0.16
N MET A 151 12.64 0.73 -1.14
CA MET A 151 12.28 -0.32 -2.10
C MET A 151 13.31 -1.45 -2.13
N ARG A 152 14.62 -1.12 -2.10
CA ARG A 152 15.70 -2.13 -2.04
C ARG A 152 15.63 -2.98 -0.78
N ALA A 153 15.41 -2.37 0.38
CA ALA A 153 15.27 -3.07 1.64
C ALA A 153 14.05 -4.02 1.62
N PHE A 154 12.91 -3.55 1.08
CA PHE A 154 11.64 -4.26 1.16
C PHE A 154 11.49 -5.43 0.18
N ILE A 155 12.32 -5.53 -0.85
CA ILE A 155 12.34 -6.70 -1.76
C ILE A 155 13.19 -7.87 -1.26
N GLY A 156 13.72 -7.79 -0.04
CA GLY A 156 14.60 -8.81 0.53
C GLY A 156 14.43 -9.00 2.04
N GLY A 157 15.20 -9.92 2.58
CA GLY A 157 15.32 -10.15 4.02
C GLY A 157 13.98 -10.44 4.72
N PRO A 158 13.77 -9.86 5.91
CA PRO A 158 12.59 -10.16 6.74
C PRO A 158 11.26 -9.67 6.12
N PHE A 159 11.29 -8.82 5.11
CA PHE A 159 10.10 -8.30 4.44
C PHE A 159 9.45 -9.31 3.47
N LEU A 160 10.17 -10.34 3.06
CA LEU A 160 9.65 -11.37 2.13
C LEU A 160 8.53 -12.21 2.73
N ASN A 161 8.50 -12.37 4.06
CA ASN A 161 7.55 -13.23 4.75
C ASN A 161 6.34 -12.46 5.32
N LEU A 162 6.16 -11.20 4.94
CA LEU A 162 4.99 -10.42 5.31
C LEU A 162 3.88 -10.65 4.29
N HIS A 163 2.63 -10.70 4.76
CA HIS A 163 1.47 -10.96 3.90
C HIS A 163 0.77 -9.68 3.45
N TYR A 164 0.84 -8.63 4.25
CA TYR A 164 0.14 -7.37 4.02
C TYR A 164 1.08 -6.18 4.16
N GLN A 165 0.75 -5.11 3.44
CA GLN A 165 1.36 -3.79 3.59
C GLN A 165 0.72 -3.08 4.81
N ASP A 166 1.01 -3.55 6.00
CA ASP A 166 0.35 -3.14 7.24
C ASP A 166 1.34 -2.78 8.36
N LEU A 167 0.89 -2.93 9.62
CA LEU A 167 1.70 -2.68 10.81
C LEU A 167 3.01 -3.46 10.81
N GLY A 168 3.01 -4.70 10.29
CA GLY A 168 4.22 -5.53 10.22
C GLY A 168 5.33 -4.88 9.39
N VAL A 169 4.98 -4.32 8.24
CA VAL A 169 5.92 -3.58 7.38
C VAL A 169 6.44 -2.34 8.09
N LEU A 170 5.57 -1.55 8.73
CA LEU A 170 5.96 -0.33 9.44
C LEU A 170 6.85 -0.63 10.65
N PHE A 171 6.51 -1.65 11.43
CA PHE A 171 7.32 -2.09 12.56
C PHE A 171 8.72 -2.52 12.14
N MET A 172 8.83 -3.28 11.04
CA MET A 172 10.14 -3.67 10.50
C MET A 172 10.90 -2.49 9.91
N ALA A 173 10.20 -1.55 9.25
CA ALA A 173 10.78 -0.30 8.74
C ALA A 173 11.41 0.52 9.87
N GLN A 174 10.71 0.68 10.99
CA GLN A 174 11.22 1.35 12.18
C GLN A 174 12.46 0.65 12.75
N LYS A 175 12.44 -0.69 12.84
CA LYS A 175 13.59 -1.46 13.35
C LYS A 175 14.87 -1.28 12.54
N ILE A 176 14.77 -1.08 11.24
CA ILE A 176 15.94 -0.80 10.39
C ILE A 176 16.24 0.71 10.27
N GLY A 177 15.58 1.55 11.07
CA GLY A 177 15.88 2.97 11.20
C GLY A 177 15.42 3.84 10.05
N LEU A 178 14.37 3.45 9.30
CA LEU A 178 13.82 4.27 8.21
C LEU A 178 13.14 5.53 8.77
N LYS A 179 13.39 6.66 8.12
CA LYS A 179 12.75 7.95 8.42
C LYS A 179 11.33 7.94 7.86
N MET A 180 10.34 7.83 8.76
CA MET A 180 8.93 7.73 8.39
C MET A 180 8.16 9.00 8.73
N VAL A 181 7.11 9.29 7.96
CA VAL A 181 6.16 10.37 8.22
C VAL A 181 4.75 9.98 7.77
N GLU A 182 3.76 10.51 8.47
CA GLU A 182 2.35 10.37 8.13
C GLU A 182 1.80 11.69 7.58
N VAL A 183 1.04 11.60 6.48
CA VAL A 183 0.53 12.78 5.76
C VAL A 183 -0.98 12.67 5.60
N PRO A 184 -1.77 13.70 5.95
CA PRO A 184 -3.22 13.68 5.78
C PRO A 184 -3.61 13.56 4.30
N THR A 185 -4.26 12.44 3.97
CA THR A 185 -4.75 12.14 2.62
C THR A 185 -6.20 11.68 2.70
N PRO A 186 -7.17 12.60 2.64
CA PRO A 186 -8.58 12.25 2.70
C PRO A 186 -8.96 11.21 1.65
N MET A 187 -9.81 10.29 2.03
CA MET A 187 -10.33 9.23 1.16
C MET A 187 -11.80 9.47 0.84
N ALA A 188 -12.23 9.02 -0.32
CA ALA A 188 -13.65 8.96 -0.66
C ALA A 188 -14.36 7.88 0.19
N GLU A 189 -15.65 8.10 0.48
CA GLU A 189 -16.47 7.08 1.10
C GLU A 189 -16.59 5.86 0.19
N ARG A 190 -16.49 4.66 0.77
CA ARG A 190 -16.65 3.42 0.02
C ARG A 190 -18.11 3.26 -0.42
N ALA A 191 -18.36 3.19 -1.71
CA ALA A 191 -19.70 2.98 -2.25
C ALA A 191 -20.21 1.57 -1.90
N GLY A 192 -20.88 1.42 -0.74
CA GLY A 192 -21.73 0.27 -0.40
C GLY A 192 -21.07 -1.08 -0.16
N GLU A 193 -19.78 -1.27 -0.35
CA GLU A 193 -19.11 -2.56 -0.17
C GLU A 193 -18.46 -2.72 1.22
N LYS A 194 -18.59 -3.92 1.81
CA LYS A 194 -17.88 -4.28 3.04
C LYS A 194 -16.38 -4.39 2.78
N SER A 195 -15.57 -4.14 3.82
CA SER A 195 -14.12 -4.32 3.74
C SER A 195 -13.78 -5.75 3.31
N ARG A 196 -12.96 -5.91 2.25
CA ARG A 196 -12.50 -7.23 1.80
C ARG A 196 -11.47 -7.84 2.76
N VAL A 197 -10.68 -7.01 3.41
CA VAL A 197 -9.66 -7.43 4.39
C VAL A 197 -10.29 -7.81 5.73
N PHE A 198 -11.32 -7.09 6.14
CA PHE A 198 -12.01 -7.30 7.43
C PHE A 198 -13.52 -7.50 7.24
N PRO A 199 -13.96 -8.59 6.58
CA PRO A 199 -15.38 -8.82 6.30
C PRO A 199 -16.19 -9.19 7.56
N THR A 200 -15.53 -9.72 8.60
CA THR A 200 -16.16 -10.21 9.83
C THR A 200 -15.41 -9.76 11.08
N LEU A 201 -16.08 -9.76 12.24
CA LEU A 201 -15.43 -9.48 13.52
C LEU A 201 -14.31 -10.50 13.83
N THR A 202 -14.52 -11.77 13.45
CA THR A 202 -13.52 -12.82 13.62
C THR A 202 -12.25 -12.56 12.82
N SER A 203 -12.34 -12.03 11.60
CA SER A 203 -11.16 -11.63 10.80
C SER A 203 -10.39 -10.50 11.46
N VAL A 204 -11.09 -9.53 12.08
CA VAL A 204 -10.44 -8.43 12.85
C VAL A 204 -9.70 -9.00 14.07
N ILE A 205 -10.35 -9.88 14.86
CA ILE A 205 -9.72 -10.48 16.04
C ILE A 205 -8.51 -11.33 15.65
N SER A 206 -8.64 -12.16 14.62
CA SER A 206 -7.53 -12.98 14.11
C SER A 206 -6.35 -12.12 13.68
N TYR A 207 -6.61 -11.05 12.92
CA TYR A 207 -5.58 -10.09 12.52
C TYR A 207 -4.89 -9.45 13.73
N MET A 208 -5.66 -9.02 14.74
CA MET A 208 -5.11 -8.44 15.97
C MET A 208 -4.23 -9.43 16.73
N CYS A 209 -4.68 -10.68 16.88
CA CYS A 209 -3.89 -11.72 17.56
C CYS A 209 -2.58 -12.01 16.81
N ILE A 210 -2.62 -12.18 15.49
CA ILE A 210 -1.43 -12.42 14.67
C ILE A 210 -0.46 -11.23 14.77
N THR A 211 -0.97 -10.02 14.67
CA THR A 211 -0.18 -8.79 14.78
C THR A 211 0.47 -8.66 16.16
N LEU A 212 -0.27 -8.96 17.24
CA LEU A 212 0.26 -8.94 18.60
C LEU A 212 1.38 -9.97 18.79
N ILE A 213 1.16 -11.21 18.32
CA ILE A 213 2.19 -12.26 18.35
C ILE A 213 3.44 -11.81 17.58
N PHE A 214 3.24 -11.21 16.38
CA PHE A 214 4.35 -10.71 15.58
C PHE A 214 5.16 -9.63 16.31
N ILE A 215 4.50 -8.66 16.97
CA ILE A 215 5.15 -7.60 17.74
C ILE A 215 5.94 -8.22 18.91
N LEU A 216 5.31 -9.11 19.68
CA LEU A 216 5.93 -9.73 20.86
C LEU A 216 7.10 -10.63 20.48
N ALA A 217 6.98 -11.44 19.43
CA ALA A 217 8.02 -12.34 18.96
C ALA A 217 9.25 -11.62 18.39
N ARG A 218 9.09 -10.36 17.97
CA ARG A 218 10.16 -9.56 17.37
C ARG A 218 10.63 -8.38 18.22
N ARG A 219 10.13 -8.26 19.44
CA ARG A 219 10.75 -7.37 20.44
C ARG A 219 12.15 -7.86 20.76
N PRO A 220 13.14 -6.94 20.91
CA PRO A 220 14.48 -7.29 21.36
C PRO A 220 14.47 -7.89 22.76
#